data_51497302b87b1811684a7d2f2651ea8f
#
_entry.id   51497302b87b1811684a7d2f2651ea8f
#
_cell.length_a   1.000
_cell.length_b   1.000
_cell.length_c   1.000
_cell.angle_alpha   90.00
_cell.angle_beta   90.00
_cell.angle_gamma   90.00
#
_symmetry.space_group_name_H-M   'P 1'
#
loop_
_entity.id
_entity.type
_entity.pdbx_description
1 polymer ?
#
loop_
_entity_poly.entity_id
_entity_poly.type
_entity_poly.pdbx_seq_one_letter_code
_entity_poly.pdbx_strand_id
1 'polypeptide(L)'
;MLKRTVLAAVLGIALAAAGVAAAAAVTHQGSASSSATAGRVTLHKTKLGNVLATSSGRTLYLFLKDKNGHSACYGQCATYWPPLMKKGQLRAGAGVKAKLLGTTKRKSGQSQVTYKGHPLYLFKLDKGSGQVAGQGQNFFGGKWYAVSAAGSANKKAPPAGGGTNTTTTGTTNCGIYGCP
;
A
#
# COMPACT_ATOMS: atom_id res chain seq x y z
N MET A 1 34.21 51.49 60.41
CA MET A 1 35.65 51.45 59.97
C MET A 1 35.60 50.75 58.61
N LEU A 2 35.58 51.49 57.62
CA LEU A 2 36.60 51.80 56.60
C LEU A 2 37.45 50.60 56.17
N LYS A 3 37.29 50.09 54.96
CA LYS A 3 38.23 50.29 53.88
C LYS A 3 37.72 49.85 52.54
N ARG A 4 37.72 50.78 51.65
CA ARG A 4 37.58 50.62 50.16
C ARG A 4 38.82 49.94 49.62
N THR A 5 38.67 49.12 48.61
CA THR A 5 39.72 49.04 47.58
C THR A 5 39.06 48.74 46.24
N VAL A 6 39.26 49.64 45.31
CA VAL A 6 38.94 49.63 43.86
C VAL A 6 40.16 49.02 43.17
N LEU A 7 39.95 48.19 42.13
CA LEU A 7 40.87 48.05 40.99
C LEU A 7 40.19 47.16 39.97
N ALA A 8 39.74 47.73 38.90
CA ALA A 8 40.42 47.96 37.62
C ALA A 8 40.08 46.83 36.61
N ALA A 9 39.51 47.31 35.57
CA ALA A 9 39.11 46.64 34.33
C ALA A 9 40.31 46.01 33.59
N VAL A 10 40.06 44.89 32.94
CA VAL A 10 40.80 44.55 31.70
C VAL A 10 39.75 44.01 30.68
N LEU A 11 39.66 44.77 29.63
CA LEU A 11 38.89 44.50 28.42
C LEU A 11 39.68 43.46 27.62
N GLY A 12 39.11 42.28 27.43
CA GLY A 12 39.65 41.26 26.53
C GLY A 12 38.60 40.88 25.48
N ILE A 13 38.67 41.53 24.32
CA ILE A 13 37.84 41.17 23.15
C ILE A 13 38.53 39.97 22.47
N ALA A 14 37.97 38.79 22.62
CA ALA A 14 38.33 37.64 21.82
C ALA A 14 37.22 37.42 20.74
N LEU A 15 37.51 37.80 19.49
CA LEU A 15 36.73 37.38 18.33
C LEU A 15 36.96 35.88 18.15
N ALA A 16 35.95 35.08 18.48
CA ALA A 16 35.89 33.70 18.03
C ALA A 16 34.99 33.63 16.76
N ALA A 17 35.64 33.46 15.62
CA ALA A 17 34.95 33.15 14.36
C ALA A 17 34.39 31.73 14.47
N ALA A 18 33.10 31.62 14.72
CA ALA A 18 32.38 30.35 14.64
C ALA A 18 32.09 30.05 13.18
N GLY A 19 32.89 29.18 12.59
CA GLY A 19 32.62 28.57 11.30
C GLY A 19 31.37 27.67 11.38
N VAL A 20 30.28 28.08 10.73
CA VAL A 20 29.07 27.27 10.60
C VAL A 20 29.34 26.22 9.52
N ALA A 21 29.76 25.02 9.91
CA ALA A 21 29.77 23.87 9.02
C ALA A 21 28.33 23.42 8.84
N ALA A 22 27.70 23.83 7.74
CA ALA A 22 26.41 23.30 7.33
C ALA A 22 26.62 21.85 6.89
N ALA A 23 26.41 20.91 7.80
CA ALA A 23 26.28 19.50 7.45
C ALA A 23 24.96 19.31 6.70
N ALA A 24 25.04 19.22 5.36
CA ALA A 24 23.92 18.79 4.55
C ALA A 24 23.58 17.34 4.90
N ALA A 25 22.56 17.15 5.72
CA ALA A 25 21.96 15.84 5.96
C ALA A 25 21.29 15.38 4.67
N VAL A 26 21.97 14.52 3.92
CA VAL A 26 21.37 13.77 2.81
C VAL A 26 20.38 12.80 3.43
N THR A 27 19.11 13.23 3.52
CA THR A 27 18.03 12.32 3.85
C THR A 27 17.85 11.37 2.68
N HIS A 28 18.38 10.16 2.81
CA HIS A 28 18.02 9.04 1.98
C HIS A 28 16.52 8.77 2.23
N GLN A 29 15.66 9.34 1.37
CA GLN A 29 14.28 8.90 1.26
C GLN A 29 14.33 7.49 0.66
N GLY A 30 14.54 6.51 1.54
CA GLY A 30 14.29 5.13 1.21
C GLY A 30 12.86 5.05 0.70
N SER A 31 12.68 4.61 -0.54
CA SER A 31 11.38 4.26 -1.09
C SER A 31 10.79 3.17 -0.22
N ALA A 32 10.11 3.59 0.84
CA ALA A 32 9.32 2.70 1.66
C ALA A 32 8.28 2.09 0.74
N SER A 33 8.45 0.82 0.42
CA SER A 33 7.42 -0.03 -0.15
C SER A 33 6.24 0.09 0.81
N SER A 34 5.30 0.98 0.51
CA SER A 34 4.21 1.31 1.41
C SER A 34 3.27 0.12 1.49
N SER A 35 3.57 -0.77 2.42
CA SER A 35 2.60 -1.77 2.88
C SER A 35 1.39 -0.97 3.35
N ALA A 36 0.33 -1.00 2.55
CA ALA A 36 -0.88 -0.28 2.90
C ALA A 36 -1.44 -0.81 4.21
N THR A 37 -1.67 0.10 5.10
CA THR A 37 -2.14 -0.17 6.45
C THR A 37 -3.66 -0.15 6.48
N ALA A 38 -4.28 -1.23 6.93
CA ALA A 38 -5.72 -1.30 7.08
C ALA A 38 -6.16 -1.14 8.53
N GLY A 39 -6.70 0.02 8.85
CA GLY A 39 -7.59 0.18 10.00
C GLY A 39 -9.06 0.01 9.62
N ARG A 40 -9.46 0.38 8.40
CA ARG A 40 -10.84 0.29 7.92
C ARG A 40 -10.90 -0.16 6.46
N VAL A 41 -11.82 -1.09 6.16
CA VAL A 41 -12.23 -1.47 4.81
C VAL A 41 -13.58 -0.83 4.52
N THR A 42 -13.74 -0.19 3.36
CA THR A 42 -14.95 0.53 2.95
C THR A 42 -15.48 0.00 1.62
N LEU A 43 -16.65 0.47 1.18
CA LEU A 43 -17.06 0.40 -0.22
C LEU A 43 -16.78 1.72 -0.90
N HIS A 44 -16.31 1.65 -2.13
CA HIS A 44 -16.07 2.82 -2.97
C HIS A 44 -16.68 2.63 -4.35
N LYS A 45 -17.33 3.68 -4.86
CA LYS A 45 -17.92 3.68 -6.21
C LYS A 45 -16.82 3.83 -7.26
N THR A 46 -16.76 2.88 -8.18
CA THR A 46 -15.82 2.85 -9.30
C THR A 46 -16.56 2.64 -10.62
N LYS A 47 -15.83 2.61 -11.74
CA LYS A 47 -16.40 2.19 -13.05
C LYS A 47 -16.92 0.74 -13.03
N LEU A 48 -16.50 -0.09 -12.09
CA LEU A 48 -17.00 -1.46 -11.89
C LEU A 48 -18.24 -1.52 -10.98
N GLY A 49 -18.74 -0.40 -10.48
CA GLY A 49 -19.71 -0.30 -9.40
C GLY A 49 -19.02 -0.23 -8.03
N ASN A 50 -19.76 -0.58 -6.97
CA ASN A 50 -19.22 -0.56 -5.61
C ASN A 50 -18.30 -1.76 -5.38
N VAL A 51 -17.05 -1.50 -5.02
CA VAL A 51 -16.03 -2.49 -4.68
C VAL A 51 -15.42 -2.18 -3.32
N LEU A 52 -14.78 -3.16 -2.71
CA LEU A 52 -14.01 -2.95 -1.49
C LEU A 52 -12.83 -2.02 -1.76
N ALA A 53 -12.59 -1.13 -0.81
CA ALA A 53 -11.49 -0.18 -0.86
C ALA A 53 -10.92 0.09 0.55
N THR A 54 -9.76 0.69 0.60
CA THR A 54 -9.22 1.30 1.82
C THR A 54 -10.00 2.57 2.18
N SER A 55 -9.77 3.12 3.36
CA SER A 55 -10.35 4.42 3.77
C SER A 55 -9.95 5.58 2.85
N SER A 56 -8.83 5.47 2.12
CA SER A 56 -8.40 6.44 1.11
C SER A 56 -8.98 6.18 -0.29
N GLY A 57 -9.90 5.21 -0.43
CA GLY A 57 -10.58 4.89 -1.69
C GLY A 57 -9.77 4.02 -2.65
N ARG A 58 -8.60 3.51 -2.25
CA ARG A 58 -7.82 2.60 -3.11
C ARG A 58 -8.50 1.23 -3.19
N THR A 59 -8.71 0.75 -4.40
CA THR A 59 -9.39 -0.52 -4.69
C THR A 59 -8.66 -1.71 -4.08
N LEU A 60 -9.43 -2.66 -3.55
CA LEU A 60 -8.94 -3.91 -3.01
C LEU A 60 -9.26 -5.08 -3.95
N TYR A 61 -8.25 -5.92 -4.13
CA TYR A 61 -8.28 -7.04 -5.04
C TYR A 61 -8.13 -8.37 -4.31
N LEU A 62 -8.65 -9.43 -4.91
CA LEU A 62 -8.36 -10.83 -4.59
C LEU A 62 -7.57 -11.47 -5.74
N PHE A 63 -6.83 -12.51 -5.41
CA PHE A 63 -6.03 -13.30 -6.33
C PHE A 63 -6.58 -14.72 -6.44
N LEU A 64 -6.96 -15.15 -7.65
CA LEU A 64 -7.59 -16.46 -7.82
C LEU A 64 -6.64 -17.65 -7.56
N LYS A 65 -5.33 -17.39 -7.50
CA LYS A 65 -4.34 -18.42 -7.14
C LYS A 65 -4.25 -18.67 -5.62
N ASP A 66 -4.76 -17.76 -4.80
CA ASP A 66 -4.84 -17.94 -3.36
C ASP A 66 -5.75 -19.11 -3.03
N LYS A 67 -5.35 -19.94 -2.06
CA LYS A 67 -6.11 -21.14 -1.67
C LYS A 67 -6.26 -21.21 -0.16
N ASN A 68 -7.40 -21.73 0.30
CA ASN A 68 -7.69 -22.00 1.71
C ASN A 68 -7.44 -20.77 2.62
N GLY A 69 -7.70 -19.56 2.11
CA GLY A 69 -7.46 -18.33 2.85
C GLY A 69 -6.00 -17.90 2.94
N HIS A 70 -5.07 -18.62 2.32
CA HIS A 70 -3.65 -18.32 2.35
C HIS A 70 -3.19 -17.63 1.06
N SER A 71 -2.30 -16.65 1.22
CA SER A 71 -1.68 -15.93 0.10
C SER A 71 -0.72 -16.82 -0.67
N ALA A 72 -0.81 -16.77 -2.01
CA ALA A 72 0.18 -17.30 -2.93
C ALA A 72 1.10 -16.20 -3.52
N CYS A 73 0.90 -14.92 -3.11
CA CYS A 73 1.61 -13.77 -3.64
C CYS A 73 2.74 -13.33 -2.70
N TYR A 74 3.99 -13.60 -3.10
CA TYR A 74 5.24 -13.29 -2.39
C TYR A 74 6.29 -12.73 -3.36
N GLY A 75 7.40 -12.23 -2.86
CA GLY A 75 8.49 -11.69 -3.67
C GLY A 75 8.00 -10.60 -4.63
N GLN A 76 8.35 -10.71 -5.89
CA GLN A 76 7.98 -9.75 -6.93
C GLN A 76 6.48 -9.57 -7.06
N CYS A 77 5.67 -10.62 -6.89
CA CYS A 77 4.21 -10.52 -6.84
C CYS A 77 3.77 -9.51 -5.79
N ALA A 78 4.29 -9.59 -4.58
CA ALA A 78 3.94 -8.68 -3.48
C ALA A 78 4.43 -7.24 -3.70
N THR A 79 5.42 -7.02 -4.57
CA THR A 79 5.88 -5.69 -4.99
C THR A 79 4.84 -5.00 -5.88
N TYR A 80 4.22 -5.73 -6.81
CA TYR A 80 3.17 -5.21 -7.69
C TYR A 80 1.78 -5.25 -7.04
N TRP A 81 1.55 -6.25 -6.21
CA TRP A 81 0.29 -6.47 -5.50
C TRP A 81 0.54 -6.47 -3.99
N PRO A 82 0.80 -5.29 -3.41
CA PRO A 82 1.06 -5.18 -1.98
C PRO A 82 -0.09 -5.76 -1.16
N PRO A 83 0.18 -6.70 -0.25
CA PRO A 83 -0.84 -7.24 0.64
C PRO A 83 -1.39 -6.16 1.56
N LEU A 84 -2.70 -6.17 1.80
CA LEU A 84 -3.32 -5.31 2.77
C LEU A 84 -3.02 -5.82 4.18
N MET A 85 -2.03 -5.22 4.84
CA MET A 85 -1.59 -5.66 6.17
C MET A 85 -2.51 -5.09 7.26
N LYS A 86 -2.84 -5.92 8.26
CA LYS A 86 -3.57 -5.47 9.44
C LYS A 86 -2.68 -4.60 10.30
N LYS A 87 -3.16 -3.38 10.63
CA LYS A 87 -2.62 -2.55 11.72
C LYS A 87 -3.76 -2.19 12.66
N GLY A 88 -3.55 -2.39 13.95
CA GLY A 88 -4.56 -2.09 14.95
C GLY A 88 -5.87 -2.88 14.77
N GLN A 89 -6.97 -2.30 15.23
CA GLN A 89 -8.30 -2.90 15.12
C GLN A 89 -8.84 -2.76 13.69
N LEU A 90 -9.22 -3.90 13.08
CA LEU A 90 -9.85 -3.94 11.76
C LEU A 90 -11.33 -3.57 11.89
N ARG A 91 -11.79 -2.62 11.07
CA ARG A 91 -13.17 -2.11 11.10
C ARG A 91 -13.82 -2.17 9.72
N ALA A 92 -15.10 -2.53 9.69
CA ALA A 92 -15.95 -2.42 8.53
C ALA A 92 -16.49 -0.99 8.40
N GLY A 93 -16.39 -0.42 7.21
CA GLY A 93 -17.09 0.81 6.83
C GLY A 93 -18.52 0.53 6.36
N ALA A 94 -19.24 1.59 5.97
CA ALA A 94 -20.59 1.46 5.46
C ALA A 94 -20.68 0.47 4.29
N GLY A 95 -21.67 -0.42 4.31
CA GLY A 95 -21.92 -1.44 3.29
C GLY A 95 -20.97 -2.64 3.31
N VAL A 96 -19.92 -2.63 4.15
CA VAL A 96 -19.00 -3.76 4.34
C VAL A 96 -19.54 -4.67 5.44
N LYS A 97 -19.65 -5.97 5.18
CA LYS A 97 -20.14 -6.95 6.16
C LYS A 97 -19.02 -7.30 7.13
N ALA A 98 -19.08 -6.79 8.37
CA ALA A 98 -18.05 -7.01 9.39
C ALA A 98 -17.72 -8.49 9.62
N LYS A 99 -18.74 -9.38 9.57
CA LYS A 99 -18.57 -10.84 9.72
C LYS A 99 -17.73 -11.50 8.63
N LEU A 100 -17.51 -10.85 7.49
CA LEU A 100 -16.65 -11.34 6.40
C LEU A 100 -15.21 -10.86 6.51
N LEU A 101 -14.94 -9.85 7.36
CA LEU A 101 -13.58 -9.40 7.64
C LEU A 101 -12.85 -10.39 8.54
N GLY A 102 -11.62 -10.67 8.19
CA GLY A 102 -10.75 -11.55 8.95
C GLY A 102 -9.29 -11.28 8.65
N THR A 103 -8.43 -12.17 9.09
CA THR A 103 -6.99 -12.10 8.81
C THR A 103 -6.42 -13.49 8.57
N THR A 104 -5.34 -13.53 7.79
CA THR A 104 -4.51 -14.72 7.61
C THR A 104 -3.05 -14.40 7.91
N LYS A 105 -2.30 -15.38 8.39
CA LYS A 105 -0.85 -15.24 8.60
C LYS A 105 -0.09 -15.43 7.31
N ARG A 106 0.82 -14.53 7.03
CA ARG A 106 1.81 -14.68 5.97
C ARG A 106 3.03 -15.46 6.48
N LYS A 107 3.90 -15.93 5.58
CA LYS A 107 5.15 -16.62 5.93
C LYS A 107 6.05 -15.82 6.88
N SER A 108 5.97 -14.50 6.84
CA SER A 108 6.69 -13.60 7.76
C SER A 108 6.08 -13.49 9.17
N GLY A 109 4.99 -14.22 9.47
CA GLY A 109 4.24 -14.11 10.71
C GLY A 109 3.29 -12.90 10.78
N GLN A 110 3.40 -11.96 9.86
CA GLN A 110 2.54 -10.78 9.79
C GLN A 110 1.11 -11.16 9.38
N SER A 111 0.12 -10.38 9.84
CA SER A 111 -1.29 -10.61 9.55
C SER A 111 -1.74 -9.79 8.34
N GLN A 112 -2.21 -10.48 7.29
CA GLN A 112 -2.85 -9.89 6.12
C GLN A 112 -4.37 -9.89 6.31
N VAL A 113 -5.05 -8.82 5.92
CA VAL A 113 -6.51 -8.72 5.95
C VAL A 113 -7.12 -9.69 4.92
N THR A 114 -8.19 -10.34 5.31
CA THR A 114 -9.02 -11.15 4.42
C THR A 114 -10.45 -10.63 4.39
N TYR A 115 -11.18 -10.94 3.32
CA TYR A 115 -12.62 -10.74 3.25
C TYR A 115 -13.26 -11.98 2.63
N LYS A 116 -14.22 -12.57 3.35
CA LYS A 116 -14.82 -13.88 3.00
C LYS A 116 -13.76 -14.96 2.75
N GLY A 117 -12.70 -14.96 3.56
CA GLY A 117 -11.58 -15.90 3.42
C GLY A 117 -10.56 -15.55 2.33
N HIS A 118 -10.80 -14.56 1.46
CA HIS A 118 -9.85 -14.16 0.43
C HIS A 118 -8.85 -13.13 0.98
N PRO A 119 -7.52 -13.38 0.91
CA PRO A 119 -6.51 -12.37 1.17
C PRO A 119 -6.70 -11.14 0.29
N LEU A 120 -6.57 -9.93 0.86
CA LEU A 120 -6.78 -8.69 0.15
C LEU A 120 -5.46 -8.03 -0.22
N TYR A 121 -5.45 -7.41 -1.40
CA TYR A 121 -4.28 -6.76 -1.99
C TYR A 121 -4.66 -5.39 -2.56
N LEU A 122 -3.65 -4.55 -2.69
CA LEU A 122 -3.68 -3.35 -3.51
C LEU A 122 -3.01 -3.64 -4.86
N PHE A 123 -3.20 -2.74 -5.82
CA PHE A 123 -2.41 -2.76 -7.05
C PHE A 123 -1.49 -1.53 -7.09
N LYS A 124 -0.20 -1.75 -7.40
CA LYS A 124 0.83 -0.69 -7.39
C LYS A 124 0.52 0.45 -8.36
N LEU A 125 -0.17 0.14 -9.45
CA LEU A 125 -0.49 1.12 -10.49
C LEU A 125 -1.80 1.88 -10.26
N ASP A 126 -2.62 1.48 -9.30
CA ASP A 126 -3.72 2.30 -8.81
C ASP A 126 -3.16 3.43 -7.95
N LYS A 127 -2.95 4.61 -8.54
CA LYS A 127 -2.34 5.76 -7.87
C LYS A 127 -3.33 6.62 -7.09
N GLY A 128 -4.61 6.53 -7.45
CA GLY A 128 -5.69 7.36 -6.90
C GLY A 128 -6.90 6.55 -6.43
N SER A 129 -7.83 7.26 -5.81
CA SER A 129 -9.12 6.72 -5.37
C SER A 129 -9.96 6.27 -6.56
N GLY A 130 -10.64 5.13 -6.44
CA GLY A 130 -11.55 4.57 -7.44
C GLY A 130 -10.89 4.01 -8.70
N GLN A 131 -9.56 4.05 -8.80
CA GLN A 131 -8.85 3.40 -9.90
C GLN A 131 -8.97 1.88 -9.80
N VAL A 132 -9.06 1.24 -10.96
CA VAL A 132 -9.28 -0.21 -11.09
C VAL A 132 -8.40 -0.82 -12.19
N ALA A 133 -7.16 -0.32 -12.34
CA ALA A 133 -6.23 -0.79 -13.37
C ALA A 133 -5.81 -2.25 -13.17
N GLY A 134 -5.95 -2.78 -11.96
CA GLY A 134 -5.72 -4.19 -11.63
C GLY A 134 -6.84 -5.15 -12.04
N GLN A 135 -7.97 -4.62 -12.55
CA GLN A 135 -9.14 -5.44 -12.88
C GLN A 135 -8.86 -6.40 -14.03
N GLY A 136 -9.11 -7.71 -13.81
CA GLY A 136 -8.98 -8.75 -14.82
C GLY A 136 -7.56 -9.08 -15.24
N GLN A 137 -6.55 -8.48 -14.62
CA GLN A 137 -5.13 -8.75 -14.92
C GLN A 137 -4.80 -10.22 -14.67
N ASN A 138 -3.99 -10.80 -15.57
CA ASN A 138 -3.51 -12.17 -15.46
C ASN A 138 -1.98 -12.15 -15.25
N PHE A 139 -1.56 -12.08 -13.99
CA PHE A 139 -0.15 -12.00 -13.60
C PHE A 139 0.18 -13.01 -12.50
N PHE A 140 1.42 -13.44 -12.45
CA PHE A 140 1.95 -14.38 -11.45
C PHE A 140 1.19 -15.71 -11.39
N GLY A 141 0.67 -16.15 -12.56
CA GLY A 141 0.00 -17.43 -12.73
C GLY A 141 -1.45 -17.47 -12.23
N GLY A 142 -2.13 -16.31 -12.22
CA GLY A 142 -3.55 -16.25 -11.89
C GLY A 142 -4.18 -14.89 -12.15
N LYS A 143 -5.52 -14.86 -12.14
CA LYS A 143 -6.28 -13.64 -12.38
C LYS A 143 -6.55 -12.87 -11.11
N TRP A 144 -6.60 -11.54 -11.26
CA TRP A 144 -6.85 -10.56 -10.22
C TRP A 144 -8.17 -9.85 -10.47
N TYR A 145 -8.98 -9.70 -9.42
CA TYR A 145 -10.27 -9.03 -9.53
C TYR A 145 -10.53 -8.13 -8.32
N ALA A 146 -11.10 -6.95 -8.57
CA ALA A 146 -11.66 -6.12 -7.52
C ALA A 146 -12.74 -6.92 -6.75
N VAL A 147 -12.81 -6.70 -5.43
CA VAL A 147 -13.69 -7.47 -4.55
C VAL A 147 -15.03 -6.75 -4.38
N SER A 148 -16.13 -7.46 -4.62
CA SER A 148 -17.49 -6.95 -4.40
C SER A 148 -17.83 -6.88 -2.90
N ALA A 149 -18.89 -6.17 -2.53
CA ALA A 149 -19.44 -6.15 -1.17
C ALA A 149 -19.85 -7.55 -0.64
N ALA A 150 -20.15 -8.48 -1.55
CA ALA A 150 -20.47 -9.87 -1.20
C ALA A 150 -19.21 -10.73 -0.94
N GLY A 151 -18.00 -10.18 -1.16
CA GLY A 151 -16.73 -10.89 -1.00
C GLY A 151 -16.37 -11.81 -2.17
N SER A 152 -16.96 -11.60 -3.32
CA SER A 152 -16.66 -12.34 -4.55
C SER A 152 -15.86 -11.50 -5.53
N ALA A 153 -15.15 -12.17 -6.44
CA ALA A 153 -14.49 -11.52 -7.57
C ALA A 153 -15.53 -10.73 -8.39
N ASN A 154 -15.30 -9.44 -8.61
CA ASN A 154 -16.10 -8.65 -9.55
C ASN A 154 -15.62 -8.96 -10.97
N LYS A 155 -16.37 -9.78 -11.69
CA LYS A 155 -16.02 -10.23 -13.06
C LYS A 155 -16.46 -9.27 -14.16
N LYS A 156 -16.90 -8.05 -13.84
CA LYS A 156 -17.20 -7.04 -14.87
C LYS A 156 -15.95 -6.77 -15.71
N ALA A 157 -16.15 -6.50 -16.99
CA ALA A 157 -15.06 -6.16 -17.90
C ALA A 157 -14.27 -4.96 -17.35
N PRO A 158 -12.95 -4.93 -17.52
CA PRO A 158 -12.16 -3.74 -17.19
C PRO A 158 -12.66 -2.56 -18.02
N PRO A 159 -12.61 -1.32 -17.48
CA PRO A 159 -12.97 -0.13 -18.25
C PRO A 159 -12.09 -0.01 -19.49
N ALA A 160 -12.68 0.40 -20.61
CA ALA A 160 -11.94 0.70 -21.83
C ALA A 160 -10.83 1.73 -21.53
N GLY A 161 -9.58 1.41 -21.87
CA GLY A 161 -8.40 2.24 -21.55
C GLY A 161 -7.49 1.71 -20.44
N GLY A 162 -7.90 0.69 -19.69
CA GLY A 162 -6.98 -0.09 -18.85
C GLY A 162 -6.41 -1.24 -19.70
N GLY A 163 -5.07 -1.29 -19.88
CA GLY A 163 -4.39 -2.19 -20.80
C GLY A 163 -5.02 -3.57 -20.89
N THR A 164 -5.75 -3.80 -21.97
CA THR A 164 -6.32 -5.10 -22.31
C THR A 164 -5.19 -5.95 -22.86
N ASN A 165 -4.78 -6.97 -22.13
CA ASN A 165 -4.12 -8.11 -22.74
C ASN A 165 -5.21 -8.82 -23.59
N THR A 166 -5.36 -8.43 -24.84
CA THR A 166 -6.13 -9.17 -25.84
C THR A 166 -5.47 -10.52 -25.99
N THR A 167 -6.18 -11.58 -25.65
CA THR A 167 -5.77 -12.96 -25.84
C THR A 167 -5.68 -13.20 -27.35
N THR A 168 -4.47 -13.06 -27.91
CA THR A 168 -4.12 -13.70 -29.18
C THR A 168 -3.46 -15.01 -28.82
N THR A 169 -3.98 -16.08 -29.37
CA THR A 169 -3.55 -17.46 -29.21
C THR A 169 -2.02 -17.58 -29.39
N GLY A 170 -1.33 -18.03 -28.33
CA GLY A 170 0.00 -18.62 -28.46
C GLY A 170 1.20 -17.68 -28.48
N THR A 171 1.34 -16.77 -27.52
CA THR A 171 2.67 -16.24 -27.14
C THR A 171 2.52 -15.56 -25.77
N THR A 172 3.42 -15.81 -24.85
CA THR A 172 3.52 -15.17 -23.54
C THR A 172 3.58 -13.65 -23.70
N ASN A 173 2.42 -13.01 -23.74
CA ASN A 173 2.34 -11.56 -23.86
C ASN A 173 2.60 -10.94 -22.48
N CYS A 174 3.86 -10.71 -22.19
CA CYS A 174 4.28 -9.85 -21.10
C CYS A 174 3.96 -8.42 -21.53
N GLY A 175 2.79 -7.92 -21.15
CA GLY A 175 2.41 -6.53 -21.41
C GLY A 175 3.51 -5.56 -20.97
N ILE A 176 3.30 -4.26 -21.23
CA ILE A 176 4.19 -3.10 -20.98
C ILE A 176 4.99 -3.11 -19.65
N TYR A 177 4.86 -4.14 -18.83
CA TYR A 177 5.52 -4.26 -17.53
C TYR A 177 6.57 -5.38 -17.44
N GLY A 178 6.95 -6.00 -18.59
CA GLY A 178 7.96 -7.07 -18.64
C GLY A 178 7.49 -8.38 -17.98
N CYS A 179 7.94 -9.51 -18.53
CA CYS A 179 7.87 -10.79 -17.83
C CYS A 179 8.90 -10.84 -16.71
N PRO A 180 8.61 -11.46 -15.56
CA PRO A 180 9.61 -11.83 -14.58
C PRO A 180 10.52 -12.92 -15.12
#